data_ae92611757245697ec171cf03de868ec
#
_entry.id   ae92611757245697ec171cf03de868ec
#
_cell.length_a   1.000
_cell.length_b   1.000
_cell.length_c   1.000
_cell.angle_alpha   90.00
_cell.angle_beta   90.00
_cell.angle_gamma   90.00
#
_symmetry.space_group_name_H-M   'P 1'
#
loop_
_entity.id
_entity.type
_entity.pdbx_description
1 polymer ?
#
loop_
_entity_poly.entity_id
_entity_poly.type
_entity_poly.pdbx_seq_one_letter_code
_entity_poly.pdbx_strand_id
1 'polypeptide(L)'
;MTEFALKWRFTDEKYDLLSEQHLAELKPLDKNGAEFLADYISNCRVHSQMPFKNDLFRNLDRTKILDRNEKEITKWLYQRAIPFDKEVYLSWDGRNGMITKWKFVVKYWDSIFYGGSDDLTVFDQSLEWALLFFHEDEIYFGTNKKYEPKAEYDENWFSL
;
A
#
# COMPACT_ATOMS: atom_id res chain seq x y z
N MET A 1 -15.34 9.72 -4.15
CA MET A 1 -14.11 9.84 -4.96
C MET A 1 -14.04 11.06 -5.88
N THR A 2 -15.02 11.93 -5.90
CA THR A 2 -15.17 13.04 -6.89
C THR A 2 -14.02 14.07 -6.86
N GLU A 3 -13.44 14.36 -5.71
CA GLU A 3 -12.38 15.37 -5.56
C GLU A 3 -10.96 14.80 -5.36
N PHE A 4 -10.81 13.49 -5.43
CA PHE A 4 -9.51 12.83 -5.24
C PHE A 4 -8.64 13.01 -6.49
N ALA A 5 -7.48 13.65 -6.33
CA ALA A 5 -6.60 14.00 -7.45
C ALA A 5 -6.08 12.78 -8.23
N LEU A 6 -5.91 11.63 -7.55
CA LEU A 6 -5.45 10.39 -8.17
C LEU A 6 -6.59 9.48 -8.65
N LYS A 7 -7.81 9.98 -8.66
CA LYS A 7 -9.01 9.23 -9.09
C LYS A 7 -8.85 8.57 -10.46
N TRP A 8 -8.20 9.24 -11.38
CA TRP A 8 -8.00 8.75 -12.75
C TRP A 8 -7.31 7.38 -12.80
N ARG A 9 -6.50 7.05 -11.79
CA ARG A 9 -5.82 5.74 -11.69
C ARG A 9 -6.80 4.57 -11.57
N PHE A 10 -8.02 4.83 -11.13
CA PHE A 10 -9.03 3.81 -10.85
C PHE A 10 -10.23 3.89 -11.80
N THR A 11 -10.33 4.95 -12.58
CA THR A 11 -11.52 5.26 -13.39
C THR A 11 -11.21 5.54 -14.85
N ASP A 12 -9.95 5.68 -15.23
CA ASP A 12 -9.55 5.85 -16.63
C ASP A 12 -9.52 4.48 -17.33
N GLU A 13 -10.11 4.42 -18.53
CA GLU A 13 -10.20 3.21 -19.35
C GLU A 13 -8.83 2.61 -19.75
N LYS A 14 -7.75 3.35 -19.57
CA LYS A 14 -6.38 2.86 -19.80
C LYS A 14 -5.95 1.81 -18.76
N TYR A 15 -6.61 1.77 -17.63
CA TYR A 15 -6.27 0.88 -16.52
C TYR A 15 -7.36 -0.17 -16.35
N ASP A 16 -7.06 -1.21 -15.61
CA ASP A 16 -8.05 -2.20 -15.21
C ASP A 16 -9.13 -1.50 -14.37
N LEU A 17 -10.31 -1.38 -14.95
CA LEU A 17 -11.43 -0.73 -14.28
C LEU A 17 -11.89 -1.57 -13.09
N LEU A 18 -11.97 -0.92 -11.94
CA LEU A 18 -12.57 -1.51 -10.76
C LEU A 18 -14.09 -1.57 -10.93
N SER A 19 -14.71 -2.66 -10.43
CA SER A 19 -16.16 -2.70 -10.29
C SER A 19 -16.64 -1.57 -9.39
N GLU A 20 -17.89 -1.15 -9.52
CA GLU A 20 -18.47 -0.12 -8.64
C GLU A 20 -18.38 -0.54 -7.16
N GLN A 21 -18.55 -1.82 -6.88
CA GLN A 21 -18.44 -2.36 -5.53
C GLN A 21 -17.02 -2.22 -4.97
N HIS A 22 -16.00 -2.53 -5.75
CA HIS A 22 -14.60 -2.38 -5.32
C HIS A 22 -14.21 -0.90 -5.22
N LEU A 23 -14.68 -0.08 -6.15
CA LEU A 23 -14.43 1.36 -6.12
C LEU A 23 -15.01 2.00 -4.84
N ALA A 24 -16.15 1.52 -4.36
CA ALA A 24 -16.77 2.00 -3.12
C ALA A 24 -15.96 1.64 -1.85
N GLU A 25 -15.11 0.62 -1.93
CA GLU A 25 -14.22 0.23 -0.82
C GLU A 25 -12.95 1.08 -0.75
N LEU A 26 -12.65 1.85 -1.78
CA LEU A 26 -11.59 2.84 -1.79
C LEU A 26 -12.15 4.16 -1.24
N LYS A 27 -11.68 4.57 -0.07
CA LYS A 27 -12.19 5.75 0.64
C LYS A 27 -11.11 6.84 0.69
N PRO A 28 -11.04 7.70 -0.34
CA PRO A 28 -10.12 8.83 -0.32
C PRO A 28 -10.41 9.74 0.85
N LEU A 29 -9.37 10.25 1.46
CA LEU A 29 -9.46 11.24 2.52
C LEU A 29 -9.56 12.64 1.91
N ASP A 30 -10.20 13.54 2.64
CA ASP A 30 -10.13 14.97 2.36
C ASP A 30 -8.72 15.51 2.68
N LYS A 31 -8.49 16.78 2.42
CA LYS A 31 -7.21 17.43 2.68
C LYS A 31 -6.76 17.27 4.13
N ASN A 32 -7.68 17.47 5.08
CA ASN A 32 -7.34 17.38 6.50
C ASN A 32 -6.95 15.94 6.90
N GLY A 33 -7.67 14.95 6.38
CA GLY A 33 -7.35 13.54 6.61
C GLY A 33 -6.01 13.14 5.98
N ALA A 34 -5.73 13.59 4.78
CA ALA A 34 -4.45 13.33 4.11
C ALA A 34 -3.29 13.99 4.84
N GLU A 35 -3.43 15.25 5.27
CA GLU A 35 -2.43 15.94 6.09
C GLU A 35 -2.20 15.20 7.42
N PHE A 36 -3.27 14.73 8.06
CA PHE A 36 -3.16 13.98 9.32
C PHE A 36 -2.30 12.72 9.16
N LEU A 37 -2.50 11.94 8.10
CA LEU A 37 -1.69 10.75 7.85
C LEU A 37 -0.23 11.10 7.58
N ALA A 38 0.02 12.11 6.76
CA ALA A 38 1.37 12.57 6.45
C ALA A 38 2.10 13.07 7.70
N ASP A 39 1.43 13.85 8.54
CA ASP A 39 1.97 14.35 9.79
C ASP A 39 2.23 13.23 10.79
N TYR A 40 1.36 12.24 10.85
CA TYR A 40 1.55 11.06 11.71
C TYR A 40 2.83 10.30 11.31
N ILE A 41 3.02 10.04 10.02
CA ILE A 41 4.23 9.40 9.50
C ILE A 41 5.47 10.23 9.82
N SER A 42 5.40 11.55 9.62
CA SER A 42 6.49 12.48 9.90
C SER A 42 6.82 12.55 11.38
N ASN A 43 5.82 12.68 12.25
CA ASN A 43 5.98 12.76 13.70
C ASN A 43 6.54 11.47 14.30
N CYS A 44 6.12 10.32 13.77
CA CYS A 44 6.70 9.02 14.13
C CYS A 44 8.07 8.77 13.51
N ARG A 45 8.53 9.67 12.63
CA ARG A 45 9.82 9.60 11.95
C ARG A 45 10.00 8.29 11.16
N VAL A 46 8.92 7.79 10.58
CA VAL A 46 8.91 6.47 9.91
C VAL A 46 10.01 6.38 8.84
N HIS A 47 10.18 7.43 8.05
CA HIS A 47 11.16 7.49 6.97
C HIS A 47 12.33 8.45 7.24
N SER A 48 12.69 8.66 8.51
CA SER A 48 13.88 9.49 8.84
C SER A 48 15.18 8.88 8.29
N GLN A 49 15.17 7.60 7.98
CA GLN A 49 16.18 6.88 7.24
C GLN A 49 15.48 5.96 6.21
N MET A 50 16.12 5.70 5.09
CA MET A 50 15.56 4.83 4.05
C MET A 50 15.85 3.35 4.34
N PRO A 51 14.88 2.46 4.20
CA PRO A 51 13.46 2.71 3.94
C PRO A 51 12.64 3.14 5.17
N PHE A 52 13.12 2.81 6.35
CA PHE A 52 12.50 3.12 7.64
C PHE A 52 13.54 3.54 8.65
N LYS A 53 13.11 4.32 9.65
CA LYS A 53 13.93 4.68 10.79
C LYS A 53 14.61 3.43 11.36
N ASN A 54 15.91 3.51 11.68
CA ASN A 54 16.64 2.45 12.35
C ASN A 54 15.92 2.02 13.62
N ASP A 55 15.83 0.71 13.84
CA ASP A 55 15.18 0.07 14.99
C ASP A 55 13.66 0.29 15.08
N LEU A 56 13.03 0.90 14.06
CA LEU A 56 11.57 0.99 14.02
C LEU A 56 10.93 -0.40 13.84
N PHE A 57 11.49 -1.22 12.97
CA PHE A 57 11.02 -2.57 12.71
C PHE A 57 12.15 -3.60 12.91
N ARG A 58 11.81 -4.73 13.53
CA ARG A 58 12.75 -5.83 13.77
C ARG A 58 13.09 -6.62 12.52
N ASN A 59 12.12 -6.76 11.62
CA ASN A 59 12.26 -7.53 10.40
C ASN A 59 11.98 -6.63 9.20
N LEU A 60 12.86 -6.72 8.21
CA LEU A 60 12.74 -6.02 6.93
C LEU A 60 12.76 -7.02 5.80
N ASP A 61 11.90 -6.79 4.81
CA ASP A 61 11.89 -7.54 3.56
C ASP A 61 11.71 -6.57 2.40
N ARG A 62 12.12 -6.95 1.21
CA ARG A 62 11.96 -6.11 0.03
C ARG A 62 11.77 -6.94 -1.22
N THR A 63 11.16 -6.30 -2.22
CA THR A 63 11.10 -6.81 -3.58
C THR A 63 11.26 -5.67 -4.58
N LYS A 64 11.53 -6.01 -5.82
CA LYS A 64 11.70 -5.04 -6.91
C LYS A 64 10.63 -5.25 -7.98
N ILE A 65 10.06 -4.14 -8.42
CA ILE A 65 9.13 -4.13 -9.54
C ILE A 65 9.94 -4.12 -10.83
N LEU A 66 9.74 -5.15 -11.66
CA LEU A 66 10.37 -5.31 -12.96
C LEU A 66 9.30 -5.37 -14.04
N ASP A 67 9.69 -5.17 -15.29
CA ASP A 67 8.77 -5.39 -16.40
C ASP A 67 8.17 -6.79 -16.36
N ARG A 68 6.84 -6.88 -16.42
CA ARG A 68 6.06 -8.14 -16.50
C ARG A 68 6.14 -9.03 -15.26
N ASN A 69 6.47 -8.49 -14.07
CA ASN A 69 6.43 -9.28 -12.84
C ASN A 69 5.24 -8.93 -11.92
N GLU A 70 4.15 -8.41 -12.47
CA GLU A 70 2.97 -8.00 -11.70
C GLU A 70 2.41 -9.14 -10.85
N LYS A 71 2.38 -10.35 -11.39
CA LYS A 71 1.90 -11.54 -10.66
C LYS A 71 2.80 -11.88 -9.47
N GLU A 72 4.12 -11.77 -9.65
CA GLU A 72 5.07 -11.99 -8.56
C GLU A 72 4.94 -10.95 -7.46
N ILE A 73 4.71 -9.69 -7.83
CA ILE A 73 4.46 -8.63 -6.85
C ILE A 73 3.16 -8.88 -6.08
N THR A 74 2.08 -9.23 -6.77
CA THR A 74 0.81 -9.60 -6.12
C THR A 74 1.00 -10.77 -5.15
N LYS A 75 1.71 -11.79 -5.57
CA LYS A 75 2.07 -12.94 -4.72
C LYS A 75 2.90 -12.51 -3.50
N TRP A 76 3.90 -11.67 -3.72
CA TRP A 76 4.76 -11.17 -2.65
C TRP A 76 3.96 -10.38 -1.62
N LEU A 77 3.06 -9.49 -2.06
CA LEU A 77 2.16 -8.74 -1.17
C LEU A 77 1.19 -9.66 -0.41
N TYR A 78 0.59 -10.63 -1.10
CA TYR A 78 -0.24 -11.66 -0.49
C TYR A 78 0.47 -12.38 0.65
N GLN A 79 1.76 -12.69 0.46
CA GLN A 79 2.58 -13.42 1.42
C GLN A 79 2.98 -12.61 2.66
N ARG A 80 2.67 -11.32 2.72
CA ARG A 80 2.92 -10.51 3.94
C ARG A 80 2.09 -10.95 5.14
N ALA A 81 1.09 -11.82 4.92
CA ALA A 81 0.24 -12.40 5.96
C ALA A 81 -0.57 -11.37 6.76
N ILE A 82 -0.78 -10.18 6.22
CA ILE A 82 -1.72 -9.21 6.77
C ILE A 82 -3.14 -9.70 6.48
N PRO A 83 -4.06 -9.68 7.46
CA PRO A 83 -5.44 -10.11 7.21
C PRO A 83 -6.09 -9.32 6.05
N PHE A 84 -6.78 -10.01 5.15
CA PHE A 84 -7.32 -9.41 3.92
C PHE A 84 -8.32 -8.28 4.19
N ASP A 85 -9.13 -8.40 5.23
CA ASP A 85 -10.11 -7.38 5.61
C ASP A 85 -9.57 -6.34 6.59
N LYS A 86 -8.27 -6.36 6.87
CA LYS A 86 -7.62 -5.35 7.70
C LYS A 86 -7.73 -3.98 7.03
N GLU A 87 -8.31 -3.02 7.74
CA GLU A 87 -8.29 -1.63 7.31
C GLU A 87 -6.87 -1.07 7.37
N VAL A 88 -6.46 -0.44 6.29
CA VAL A 88 -5.13 0.13 6.11
C VAL A 88 -5.22 1.56 5.60
N TYR A 89 -4.20 2.34 5.93
CA TYR A 89 -4.04 3.72 5.51
C TYR A 89 -2.98 3.82 4.44
N LEU A 90 -3.32 4.54 3.37
CA LEU A 90 -2.42 4.85 2.27
C LEU A 90 -2.12 6.35 2.30
N SER A 91 -0.83 6.70 2.34
CA SER A 91 -0.38 8.08 2.30
C SER A 91 0.63 8.27 1.18
N TRP A 92 0.25 9.00 0.13
CA TRP A 92 1.15 9.41 -0.94
C TRP A 92 1.90 10.69 -0.57
N ASP A 93 1.18 11.64 0.01
CA ASP A 93 1.71 12.95 0.42
C ASP A 93 0.70 13.66 1.33
N GLY A 94 0.96 14.90 1.69
CA GLY A 94 0.06 15.71 2.53
C GLY A 94 -1.26 16.11 1.88
N ARG A 95 -1.49 15.76 0.61
CA ARG A 95 -2.73 16.07 -0.13
C ARG A 95 -3.52 14.83 -0.50
N ASN A 96 -2.85 13.71 -0.62
CA ASN A 96 -3.42 12.46 -1.11
C ASN A 96 -3.29 11.36 -0.06
N GLY A 97 -4.40 10.92 0.46
CA GLY A 97 -4.51 9.82 1.40
C GLY A 97 -5.79 9.02 1.16
N MET A 98 -5.80 7.79 1.63
CA MET A 98 -6.92 6.88 1.42
C MET A 98 -7.00 5.87 2.56
N ILE A 99 -8.21 5.41 2.85
CA ILE A 99 -8.47 4.25 3.70
C ILE A 99 -9.07 3.16 2.82
N THR A 100 -8.56 1.95 2.95
CA THR A 100 -9.11 0.77 2.27
C THR A 100 -8.79 -0.50 3.06
N LYS A 101 -9.12 -1.66 2.52
CA LYS A 101 -8.74 -2.95 3.08
C LYS A 101 -7.48 -3.49 2.41
N TRP A 102 -6.66 -4.22 3.16
CA TRP A 102 -5.42 -4.80 2.65
C TRP A 102 -5.60 -5.59 1.33
N LYS A 103 -6.67 -6.36 1.22
CA LYS A 103 -6.95 -7.13 -0.01
C LYS A 103 -7.00 -6.27 -1.28
N PHE A 104 -7.48 -5.02 -1.18
CA PHE A 104 -7.51 -4.11 -2.33
C PHE A 104 -6.12 -3.56 -2.66
N VAL A 105 -5.26 -3.38 -1.67
CA VAL A 105 -3.84 -3.06 -1.92
C VAL A 105 -3.18 -4.20 -2.69
N VAL A 106 -3.37 -5.44 -2.25
CA VAL A 106 -2.80 -6.62 -2.92
C VAL A 106 -3.34 -6.76 -4.34
N LYS A 107 -4.63 -6.53 -4.55
CA LYS A 107 -5.27 -6.70 -5.87
C LYS A 107 -4.92 -5.59 -6.85
N TYR A 108 -4.89 -4.35 -6.39
CA TYR A 108 -4.82 -3.15 -7.23
C TYR A 108 -3.55 -2.32 -7.02
N TRP A 109 -2.48 -2.95 -6.52
CA TRP A 109 -1.23 -2.25 -6.23
C TRP A 109 -0.67 -1.49 -7.44
N ASP A 110 -0.82 -2.02 -8.63
CA ASP A 110 -0.32 -1.43 -9.88
C ASP A 110 -1.13 -0.19 -10.34
N SER A 111 -2.37 -0.06 -9.90
CA SER A 111 -3.16 1.17 -10.04
C SER A 111 -2.91 2.14 -8.88
N ILE A 112 -2.64 1.62 -7.68
CA ILE A 112 -2.39 2.40 -6.47
C ILE A 112 -1.03 3.10 -6.53
N PHE A 113 0.00 2.39 -6.99
CA PHE A 113 1.37 2.89 -7.04
C PHE A 113 1.79 3.20 -8.48
N TYR A 114 2.32 4.39 -8.69
CA TYR A 114 2.85 4.83 -9.96
C TYR A 114 4.36 4.99 -9.85
N GLY A 115 5.12 4.05 -10.43
CA GLY A 115 6.57 4.04 -10.40
C GLY A 115 7.17 5.32 -11.01
N GLY A 116 8.29 5.77 -10.45
CA GLY A 116 8.99 6.98 -10.87
C GLY A 116 8.45 8.28 -10.27
N SER A 117 7.24 8.30 -9.71
CA SER A 117 6.66 9.52 -9.13
C SER A 117 6.19 9.41 -7.69
N ASP A 118 5.82 8.21 -7.25
CA ASP A 118 5.20 8.02 -5.95
C ASP A 118 6.20 7.48 -4.91
N ASP A 119 6.06 7.99 -3.68
CA ASP A 119 6.50 7.34 -2.46
C ASP A 119 5.25 7.11 -1.61
N LEU A 120 4.75 5.87 -1.63
CA LEU A 120 3.52 5.51 -0.97
C LEU A 120 3.79 4.70 0.28
N THR A 121 3.34 5.19 1.44
CA THR A 121 3.37 4.44 2.69
C THR A 121 2.01 3.80 2.96
N VAL A 122 2.00 2.51 3.24
CA VAL A 122 0.83 1.74 3.68
C VAL A 122 1.08 1.22 5.09
N PHE A 123 0.16 1.46 6.00
CA PHE A 123 0.30 1.10 7.41
C PHE A 123 -1.08 0.96 8.08
N ASP A 124 -1.12 0.52 9.31
CA ASP A 124 -2.33 0.51 10.14
C ASP A 124 -2.14 1.33 11.42
N GLN A 125 -3.18 1.43 12.24
CA GLN A 125 -3.16 2.22 13.49
C GLN A 125 -2.05 1.81 14.46
N SER A 126 -1.66 0.54 14.45
CA SER A 126 -0.66 0.03 15.40
C SER A 126 0.74 0.48 15.06
N LEU A 127 1.01 0.78 13.79
CA LEU A 127 2.35 0.97 13.23
C LEU A 127 3.33 -0.16 13.62
N GLU A 128 2.82 -1.37 13.85
CA GLU A 128 3.65 -2.55 14.06
C GLU A 128 4.24 -3.10 12.76
N TRP A 129 3.75 -2.59 11.67
CA TRP A 129 4.26 -2.86 10.33
C TRP A 129 4.03 -1.63 9.43
N ALA A 130 4.82 -1.51 8.38
CA ALA A 130 4.59 -0.57 7.30
C ALA A 130 5.14 -1.13 5.99
N LEU A 131 4.55 -0.67 4.89
CA LEU A 131 4.98 -0.93 3.53
C LEU A 131 5.34 0.40 2.88
N LEU A 132 6.45 0.44 2.18
CA LEU A 132 6.84 1.58 1.36
C LEU A 132 6.97 1.15 -0.10
N PHE A 133 6.11 1.67 -0.95
CA PHE A 133 6.32 1.66 -2.40
C PHE A 133 7.19 2.87 -2.74
N PHE A 134 8.40 2.60 -3.20
CA PHE A 134 9.41 3.63 -3.44
C PHE A 134 9.54 3.95 -4.93
N HIS A 135 9.74 5.21 -5.27
CA HIS A 135 9.74 5.69 -6.66
C HIS A 135 10.81 5.05 -7.57
N GLU A 136 11.80 4.36 -7.02
CA GLU A 136 12.78 3.58 -7.78
C GLU A 136 12.33 2.13 -8.04
N ASP A 137 11.03 1.89 -8.07
CA ASP A 137 10.43 0.57 -8.33
C ASP A 137 10.82 -0.50 -7.31
N GLU A 138 10.96 -0.12 -6.06
CA GLU A 138 11.21 -1.02 -4.94
C GLU A 138 10.05 -0.98 -3.94
N ILE A 139 9.78 -2.12 -3.32
CA ILE A 139 8.81 -2.24 -2.25
C ILE A 139 9.52 -2.76 -1.00
N TYR A 140 9.40 -2.04 0.09
CA TYR A 140 9.97 -2.39 1.39
C TYR A 140 8.85 -2.72 2.37
N PHE A 141 9.04 -3.78 3.15
CA PHE A 141 8.14 -4.17 4.23
C PHE A 141 8.91 -4.27 5.53
N GLY A 142 8.44 -3.54 6.55
CA GLY A 142 8.97 -3.61 7.91
C GLY A 142 7.89 -4.12 8.87
N THR A 143 8.27 -4.98 9.81
CA THR A 143 7.33 -5.47 10.82
C THR A 143 8.03 -5.81 12.13
N ASN A 144 7.34 -5.57 13.25
CA ASN A 144 7.72 -5.97 14.59
C ASN A 144 7.12 -7.33 14.98
N LYS A 145 6.16 -7.82 14.20
CA LYS A 145 5.59 -9.15 14.40
C LYS A 145 6.51 -10.21 13.85
N LYS A 146 6.44 -11.40 14.43
CA LYS A 146 7.09 -12.55 13.84
C LYS A 146 6.49 -12.77 12.45
N TYR A 147 7.31 -12.55 11.44
CA TYR A 147 6.88 -12.63 10.07
C TYR A 147 7.13 -14.04 9.52
N GLU A 148 6.06 -14.70 9.15
CA GLU A 148 6.12 -15.97 8.44
C GLU A 148 5.34 -15.80 7.14
N PRO A 149 6.04 -15.70 5.98
CA PRO A 149 5.33 -15.61 4.70
C PRO A 149 4.45 -16.84 4.52
N LYS A 150 3.25 -16.66 3.99
CA LYS A 150 2.41 -17.79 3.60
C LYS A 150 3.15 -18.61 2.54
N ALA A 151 3.31 -19.90 2.78
CA ALA A 151 4.05 -20.80 1.90
C ALA A 151 3.37 -20.99 0.56
N GLU A 152 2.04 -20.97 0.53
CA GLU A 152 1.23 -21.21 -0.65
C GLU A 152 0.49 -19.96 -1.09
N TYR A 153 0.41 -19.76 -2.40
CA TYR A 153 -0.36 -18.71 -3.04
C TYR A 153 -1.53 -19.32 -3.79
N ASP A 154 -2.74 -18.94 -3.38
CA ASP A 154 -3.98 -19.32 -4.08
C ASP A 154 -4.32 -18.23 -5.09
N GLU A 155 -4.27 -18.52 -6.39
CA GLU A 155 -4.59 -17.56 -7.45
C GLU A 155 -6.04 -17.06 -7.38
N ASN A 156 -6.93 -17.80 -6.72
CA ASN A 156 -8.34 -17.45 -6.56
C ASN A 156 -8.64 -16.72 -5.24
N TRP A 157 -7.62 -16.35 -4.49
CA TRP A 157 -7.77 -15.75 -3.16
C TRP A 157 -8.71 -14.54 -3.10
N PHE A 158 -8.79 -13.79 -4.20
CA PHE A 158 -9.64 -12.60 -4.26
C PHE A 158 -11.12 -12.93 -4.53
N SER A 159 -11.41 -14.10 -5.05
CA SER A 159 -12.78 -14.58 -5.29
C SER A 159 -13.49 -15.05 -4.02
N LEU A 160 -12.76 -15.17 -2.92
CA LEU A 160 -13.27 -15.53 -1.60
C LEU A 160 -13.70 -14.25 -0.85
#